data_d792882331af8e20ca8ae220bb7722f0
#
_entry.id   d792882331af8e20ca8ae220bb7722f0
#
_cell.length_a   1.000
_cell.length_b   1.000
_cell.length_c   1.000
_cell.angle_alpha   90.00
_cell.angle_beta   90.00
_cell.angle_gamma   90.00
#
_symmetry.space_group_name_H-M   'P 1'
#
loop_
_entity.id
_entity.type
_entity.pdbx_description
1 polymer ?
#
loop_
_entity_poly.entity_id
_entity_poly.type
_entity_poly.pdbx_seq_one_letter_code
_entity_poly.pdbx_strand_id
1 'polypeptide(L)'
;VVDERIPFTIPVEGDNAVFTSMYDNFPDRIEIPVNERGRKVAVLAAASISLMQSRMDNGRLRVNLSDGTHRDVVLRDPETIDDWLGSGTGKPYVLAGHPVSLGKNAHGHLYEIDLGGDRMVKSVELETFTNETMIGLLGITVLQAEK
;
A
#
# COMPACT_ATOMS: atom_id res chain seq x y z
N VAL A 1 0.54 10.32 -11.41
CA VAL A 1 -0.60 10.06 -12.27
C VAL A 1 -1.24 8.77 -11.82
N VAL A 2 -2.46 8.86 -11.32
CA VAL A 2 -3.25 7.66 -11.05
C VAL A 2 -3.43 6.97 -12.39
N ASP A 3 -3.18 5.68 -12.44
CA ASP A 3 -3.60 4.91 -13.60
C ASP A 3 -5.14 4.89 -13.59
N GLU A 4 -5.75 5.73 -14.43
CA GLU A 4 -7.21 5.89 -14.50
C GLU A 4 -7.93 4.58 -14.83
N ARG A 5 -7.19 3.56 -15.24
CA ARG A 5 -7.73 2.23 -15.53
C ARG A 5 -7.97 1.39 -14.29
N ILE A 6 -7.43 1.79 -13.14
CA ILE A 6 -7.61 1.05 -11.88
C ILE A 6 -8.61 1.79 -11.00
N PRO A 7 -9.84 1.27 -10.88
CA PRO A 7 -10.86 1.90 -10.05
C PRO A 7 -10.62 1.61 -8.57
N PHE A 8 -10.78 2.65 -7.74
CA PHE A 8 -10.86 2.52 -6.29
C PHE A 8 -12.14 3.16 -5.80
N THR A 9 -12.84 2.46 -4.92
CA THR A 9 -14.00 3.01 -4.22
C THR A 9 -13.57 3.45 -2.83
N ILE A 10 -13.53 4.76 -2.61
CA ILE A 10 -13.19 5.34 -1.31
C ILE A 10 -14.45 6.01 -0.77
N PRO A 11 -15.00 5.55 0.36
CA PRO A 11 -16.16 6.18 0.96
C PRO A 11 -15.88 7.65 1.30
N VAL A 12 -16.84 8.52 1.06
CA VAL A 12 -16.72 9.95 1.37
C VAL A 12 -17.11 10.28 2.81
N GLU A 13 -17.77 9.36 3.48
CA GLU A 13 -18.21 9.48 4.86
C GLU A 13 -17.77 8.30 5.68
N GLY A 14 -17.52 8.51 6.98
CA GLY A 14 -17.09 7.49 7.89
C GLY A 14 -15.59 7.17 7.78
N ASP A 15 -15.19 6.05 8.35
CA ASP A 15 -13.81 5.58 8.34
C ASP A 15 -13.46 5.04 6.96
N ASN A 16 -12.61 5.74 6.24
CA ASN A 16 -12.26 5.43 4.85
C ASN A 16 -10.79 5.07 4.65
N ALA A 17 -10.02 4.95 5.73
CA ALA A 17 -8.63 4.52 5.68
C ALA A 17 -8.30 3.76 6.96
N VAL A 18 -7.36 2.83 6.85
CA VAL A 18 -6.84 2.06 7.99
C VAL A 18 -5.36 2.34 8.12
N PHE A 19 -4.90 2.62 9.33
CA PHE A 19 -3.51 2.96 9.60
C PHE A 19 -2.84 1.93 10.48
N THR A 20 -1.57 1.66 10.21
CA THR A 20 -0.68 0.93 11.10
C THR A 20 0.43 1.84 11.58
N SER A 21 0.86 1.66 12.81
CA SER A 21 1.97 2.39 13.40
C SER A 21 2.44 1.66 14.65
N MET A 22 3.67 1.89 15.04
CA MET A 22 4.17 1.43 16.33
C MET A 22 3.82 2.38 17.49
N TYR A 23 3.10 3.46 17.22
CA TYR A 23 2.53 4.30 18.28
C TYR A 23 1.41 3.57 19.03
N ASP A 24 1.30 3.80 20.33
CA ASP A 24 0.41 3.07 21.23
C ASP A 24 -1.07 3.06 20.83
N ASN A 25 -1.52 4.06 20.11
CA ASN A 25 -2.93 4.22 19.73
C ASN A 25 -3.31 3.51 18.42
N PHE A 26 -2.36 2.84 17.77
CA PHE A 26 -2.59 2.19 16.48
C PHE A 26 -2.07 0.76 16.52
N PRO A 27 -2.72 -0.17 15.80
CA PRO A 27 -2.13 -1.48 15.60
C PRO A 27 -0.87 -1.36 14.74
N ASP A 28 0.12 -2.16 15.03
CA ASP A 28 1.33 -2.27 14.19
C ASP A 28 1.10 -3.15 12.96
N ARG A 29 0.05 -3.97 12.97
CA ARG A 29 -0.33 -4.88 11.89
C ARG A 29 -1.84 -4.96 11.75
N ILE A 30 -2.31 -4.95 10.50
CA ILE A 30 -3.72 -5.19 10.15
C ILE A 30 -3.81 -6.22 9.04
N GLU A 31 -4.92 -6.94 9.01
CA GLU A 31 -5.24 -7.87 7.94
C GLU A 31 -6.66 -7.58 7.46
N ILE A 32 -6.81 -7.33 6.16
CA ILE A 32 -8.10 -7.01 5.55
C ILE A 32 -8.54 -8.20 4.70
N PRO A 33 -9.66 -8.85 5.04
CA PRO A 33 -10.21 -9.92 4.22
C PRO A 33 -10.61 -9.41 2.84
N VAL A 34 -10.27 -10.13 1.81
CA VAL A 34 -10.59 -9.79 0.42
C VAL A 34 -11.50 -10.83 -0.21
N ASN A 35 -11.11 -12.11 -0.18
CA ASN A 35 -11.89 -13.25 -0.68
C ASN A 35 -12.37 -13.06 -2.13
N GLU A 36 -11.49 -12.58 -3.00
CA GLU A 36 -11.77 -12.38 -4.40
C GLU A 36 -10.68 -13.00 -5.27
N ARG A 37 -11.09 -13.46 -6.45
CA ARG A 37 -10.19 -14.06 -7.43
C ARG A 37 -9.75 -13.02 -8.45
N GLY A 38 -8.46 -13.01 -8.80
CA GLY A 38 -7.94 -12.12 -9.81
C GLY A 38 -6.50 -12.45 -10.19
N ARG A 39 -5.91 -11.63 -11.01
CA ARG A 39 -4.54 -11.78 -11.51
C ARG A 39 -3.56 -10.80 -10.88
N LYS A 40 -4.04 -9.66 -10.45
CA LYS A 40 -3.26 -8.63 -9.77
C LYS A 40 -4.06 -8.04 -8.62
N VAL A 41 -3.35 -7.54 -7.63
CA VAL A 41 -3.94 -6.71 -6.58
C VAL A 41 -3.30 -5.33 -6.67
N ALA A 42 -4.13 -4.32 -6.77
CA ALA A 42 -3.70 -2.93 -6.68
C ALA A 42 -4.00 -2.39 -5.28
N VAL A 43 -3.00 -1.80 -4.65
CA VAL A 43 -3.11 -1.23 -3.31
C VAL A 43 -2.72 0.24 -3.36
N LEU A 44 -3.57 1.09 -2.84
CA LEU A 44 -3.29 2.52 -2.67
C LEU A 44 -2.96 2.77 -1.21
N ALA A 45 -1.77 3.28 -0.94
CA ALA A 45 -1.28 3.55 0.40
C ALA A 45 -0.60 4.92 0.48
N ALA A 46 -0.55 5.47 1.69
CA ALA A 46 0.20 6.68 1.98
C ALA A 46 0.91 6.52 3.32
N ALA A 47 2.02 7.21 3.51
CA ALA A 47 2.78 7.08 4.74
C ALA A 47 3.26 8.43 5.27
N SER A 48 3.36 8.50 6.58
CA SER A 48 4.10 9.54 7.29
C SER A 48 5.36 8.91 7.86
N ILE A 49 6.52 9.32 7.37
CA ILE A 49 7.80 8.73 7.72
C ILE A 49 8.77 9.82 8.10
N SER A 50 9.32 9.73 9.33
CA SER A 50 10.38 10.62 9.77
C SER A 50 11.65 10.37 8.94
N LEU A 51 12.38 11.44 8.63
CA LEU A 51 13.68 11.34 7.95
C LEU A 51 14.67 10.44 8.68
N MET A 52 14.53 10.33 9.99
CA MET A 52 15.35 9.44 10.82
C MET A 52 15.12 7.97 10.52
N GLN A 53 14.00 7.64 9.90
CA GLN A 53 13.59 6.27 9.57
C GLN A 53 13.81 5.92 8.09
N SER A 54 14.58 6.76 7.37
CA SER A 54 14.89 6.49 5.97
C SER A 54 15.94 5.38 5.82
N ARG A 55 15.94 4.74 4.66
CA ARG A 55 16.88 3.68 4.28
C ARG A 55 16.85 2.43 5.16
N MET A 56 15.70 2.18 5.77
CA MET A 56 15.43 0.96 6.51
C MET A 56 14.04 0.43 6.12
N ASP A 57 13.78 -0.82 6.42
CA ASP A 57 12.46 -1.39 6.16
C ASP A 57 11.45 -0.78 7.13
N ASN A 58 10.54 0.04 6.58
CA ASN A 58 9.55 0.75 7.38
C ASN A 58 8.28 -0.06 7.58
N GLY A 59 7.99 -0.97 6.68
CA GLY A 59 6.82 -1.81 6.76
C GLY A 59 6.75 -2.83 5.64
N ARG A 60 5.62 -3.51 5.53
CA ARG A 60 5.39 -4.55 4.54
C ARG A 60 3.93 -4.61 4.14
N LEU A 61 3.68 -4.69 2.85
CA LEU A 61 2.41 -5.14 2.29
C LEU A 61 2.53 -6.61 1.96
N ARG A 62 1.53 -7.39 2.34
CA ARG A 62 1.48 -8.82 2.00
C ARG A 62 0.12 -9.17 1.45
N VAL A 63 0.10 -9.79 0.29
CA VAL A 63 -1.10 -10.38 -0.28
C VAL A 63 -1.08 -11.87 0.01
N ASN A 64 -2.03 -12.33 0.82
CA ASN A 64 -2.19 -13.74 1.16
C ASN A 64 -3.13 -14.42 0.16
N LEU A 65 -2.69 -15.54 -0.37
CA LEU A 65 -3.46 -16.35 -1.28
C LEU A 65 -4.08 -17.55 -0.54
N SER A 66 -5.19 -18.05 -1.04
CA SER A 66 -5.92 -19.14 -0.39
C SER A 66 -5.16 -20.47 -0.38
N ASP A 67 -4.15 -20.63 -1.23
CA ASP A 67 -3.29 -21.82 -1.27
C ASP A 67 -2.18 -21.81 -0.21
N GLY A 68 -2.13 -20.79 0.66
CA GLY A 68 -1.12 -20.65 1.70
C GLY A 68 0.13 -19.89 1.27
N THR A 69 0.24 -19.51 0.00
CA THR A 69 1.35 -18.68 -0.47
C THR A 69 1.04 -17.20 -0.31
N HIS A 70 2.04 -16.37 -0.46
CA HIS A 70 1.87 -14.92 -0.37
C HIS A 70 2.82 -14.18 -1.32
N ARG A 71 2.52 -12.89 -1.52
CA ARG A 71 3.36 -11.95 -2.27
C ARG A 71 3.61 -10.74 -1.38
N ASP A 72 4.87 -10.36 -1.21
CA ASP A 72 5.28 -9.27 -0.33
C ASP A 72 5.86 -8.10 -1.10
N VAL A 73 5.56 -6.90 -0.62
CA VAL A 73 6.27 -5.67 -1.00
C VAL A 73 6.82 -5.06 0.27
N VAL A 74 8.14 -4.97 0.36
CA VAL A 74 8.81 -4.30 1.48
C VAL A 74 8.70 -2.79 1.24
N LEU A 75 8.20 -2.08 2.24
CA LEU A 75 8.03 -0.63 2.22
C LEU A 75 9.25 0.02 2.85
N ARG A 76 10.11 0.59 2.01
CA ARG A 76 11.38 1.18 2.42
C ARG A 76 11.53 2.57 1.84
N ASP A 77 11.61 3.57 2.71
CA ASP A 77 11.84 4.95 2.30
C ASP A 77 13.32 5.14 1.90
N PRO A 78 13.61 5.70 0.75
CA PRO A 78 12.72 6.20 -0.29
C PRO A 78 12.54 5.26 -1.49
N GLU A 79 12.89 4.00 -1.37
CA GLU A 79 12.94 3.07 -2.51
C GLU A 79 11.57 2.62 -3.00
N THR A 80 10.64 2.30 -2.09
CA THR A 80 9.31 1.82 -2.44
C THR A 80 8.20 2.68 -1.86
N ILE A 81 8.51 3.53 -0.90
CA ILE A 81 7.57 4.46 -0.28
C ILE A 81 8.32 5.70 0.20
N ASP A 82 7.65 6.83 0.31
CA ASP A 82 8.18 8.02 0.95
C ASP A 82 7.09 8.75 1.74
N ASP A 83 7.49 9.83 2.43
CA ASP A 83 6.56 10.60 3.24
C ASP A 83 5.51 11.29 2.36
N TRP A 84 4.25 11.25 2.78
CA TRP A 84 3.11 11.76 2.01
C TRP A 84 3.17 13.26 1.71
N LEU A 85 3.88 14.03 2.54
CA LEU A 85 4.15 15.45 2.34
C LEU A 85 5.55 15.69 1.78
N GLY A 86 6.30 14.63 1.57
CA GLY A 86 7.63 14.73 0.99
C GLY A 86 7.58 15.36 -0.39
N SER A 87 8.69 15.92 -0.81
CA SER A 87 8.78 16.61 -2.09
C SER A 87 8.52 15.69 -3.29
N GLY A 88 8.26 14.42 -3.09
CA GLY A 88 7.85 13.42 -4.10
C GLY A 88 8.40 13.66 -5.51
N THR A 89 8.96 14.81 -5.65
CA THR A 89 9.40 15.35 -6.90
C THR A 89 10.68 14.68 -7.32
N GLY A 90 10.55 13.90 -8.34
CA GLY A 90 11.69 13.47 -9.11
C GLY A 90 12.57 12.43 -8.44
N LYS A 91 12.02 11.64 -7.55
CA LYS A 91 12.75 10.48 -7.06
C LYS A 91 12.42 9.28 -7.93
N PRO A 92 13.22 9.01 -8.96
CA PRO A 92 12.92 7.97 -9.94
C PRO A 92 13.12 6.55 -9.42
N TYR A 93 13.38 6.40 -8.15
CA TYR A 93 13.75 5.13 -7.55
C TYR A 93 12.63 4.46 -6.72
N VAL A 94 11.43 4.99 -6.72
CA VAL A 94 10.28 4.26 -6.16
C VAL A 94 9.90 3.18 -7.16
N LEU A 95 10.49 2.01 -7.01
CA LEU A 95 10.41 0.95 -8.02
C LEU A 95 9.10 0.18 -7.99
N ALA A 96 8.49 0.06 -6.83
CA ALA A 96 7.31 -0.78 -6.64
C ALA A 96 6.01 0.02 -6.48
N GLY A 97 6.10 1.31 -6.20
CA GLY A 97 4.94 2.17 -6.01
C GLY A 97 4.99 3.38 -6.93
N HIS A 98 3.89 3.64 -7.60
CA HIS A 98 3.75 4.84 -8.44
C HIS A 98 3.16 5.97 -7.61
N PRO A 99 3.76 7.16 -7.59
CA PRO A 99 3.20 8.28 -6.83
C PRO A 99 1.84 8.69 -7.40
N VAL A 100 0.91 8.94 -6.49
CA VAL A 100 -0.47 9.33 -6.79
C VAL A 100 -0.80 10.59 -6.00
N SER A 101 -1.31 11.62 -6.67
CA SER A 101 -1.73 12.84 -5.98
C SER A 101 -2.94 12.58 -5.09
N LEU A 102 -2.85 13.03 -3.84
CA LEU A 102 -3.94 12.97 -2.87
C LEU A 102 -4.50 14.37 -2.55
N GLY A 103 -4.00 15.39 -3.21
CA GLY A 103 -4.39 16.78 -2.97
C GLY A 103 -3.20 17.71 -3.13
N LYS A 104 -3.30 18.94 -2.65
CA LYS A 104 -2.37 20.05 -2.94
C LYS A 104 -0.89 19.69 -2.90
N ASN A 105 -0.41 19.13 -1.81
CA ASN A 105 1.00 18.79 -1.63
C ASN A 105 1.18 17.37 -1.08
N ALA A 106 0.10 16.61 -1.06
CA ALA A 106 0.12 15.25 -0.53
C ALA A 106 0.13 14.23 -1.67
N HIS A 107 0.83 13.13 -1.47
CA HIS A 107 0.83 12.01 -2.40
C HIS A 107 0.80 10.67 -1.66
N GLY A 108 0.26 9.68 -2.32
CA GLY A 108 0.34 8.29 -1.93
C GLY A 108 1.10 7.48 -2.96
N HIS A 109 1.02 6.18 -2.83
CA HIS A 109 1.67 5.24 -3.73
C HIS A 109 0.69 4.16 -4.15
N LEU A 110 0.71 3.84 -5.44
CA LEU A 110 -0.04 2.75 -6.02
C LEU A 110 0.91 1.56 -6.22
N TYR A 111 0.56 0.44 -5.64
CA TYR A 111 1.29 -0.83 -5.81
C TYR A 111 0.46 -1.79 -6.62
N GLU A 112 1.02 -2.30 -7.71
CA GLU A 112 0.41 -3.36 -8.51
C GLU A 112 1.17 -4.66 -8.24
N ILE A 113 0.52 -5.61 -7.61
CA ILE A 113 1.12 -6.87 -7.19
C ILE A 113 0.60 -7.98 -8.09
N ASP A 114 1.48 -8.54 -8.92
CA ASP A 114 1.16 -9.64 -9.81
C ASP A 114 1.08 -10.95 -9.03
N LEU A 115 0.03 -11.73 -9.25
CA LEU A 115 -0.20 -12.98 -8.55
C LEU A 115 0.35 -14.19 -9.30
N GLY A 116 0.89 -13.99 -10.50
CA GLY A 116 1.43 -15.07 -11.32
C GLY A 116 0.37 -15.94 -11.99
N GLY A 117 -0.83 -15.42 -12.16
CA GLY A 117 -1.97 -16.10 -12.76
C GLY A 117 -3.26 -15.76 -12.04
N ASP A 118 -4.33 -16.45 -12.40
CA ASP A 118 -5.63 -16.27 -11.76
C ASP A 118 -5.62 -16.99 -10.40
N ARG A 119 -5.68 -16.23 -9.32
CA ARG A 119 -5.56 -16.72 -7.94
C ARG A 119 -6.67 -16.18 -7.06
N MET A 120 -7.03 -16.97 -6.04
CA MET A 120 -7.92 -16.51 -4.99
C MET A 120 -7.14 -15.75 -3.94
N VAL A 121 -7.43 -14.46 -3.80
CA VAL A 121 -6.85 -13.60 -2.77
C VAL A 121 -7.65 -13.75 -1.49
N LYS A 122 -7.00 -14.19 -0.43
CA LYS A 122 -7.63 -14.34 0.89
C LYS A 122 -7.70 -13.00 1.61
N SER A 123 -6.57 -12.31 1.70
CA SER A 123 -6.46 -11.07 2.46
C SER A 123 -5.27 -10.24 2.01
N VAL A 124 -5.26 -8.98 2.44
CA VAL A 124 -4.11 -8.08 2.35
C VAL A 124 -3.70 -7.68 3.76
N GLU A 125 -2.43 -7.82 4.09
CA GLU A 125 -1.85 -7.40 5.35
C GLU A 125 -0.97 -6.18 5.16
N LEU A 126 -1.01 -5.30 6.14
CA LEU A 126 -0.10 -4.16 6.26
C LEU A 126 0.53 -4.20 7.64
N GLU A 127 1.84 -4.08 7.71
CA GLU A 127 2.59 -4.06 8.97
C GLU A 127 3.60 -2.93 8.97
N THR A 128 3.72 -2.21 10.07
CA THR A 128 4.71 -1.15 10.29
C THR A 128 5.80 -1.66 11.22
N PHE A 129 7.06 -1.46 10.82
CA PHE A 129 8.24 -2.02 11.52
C PHE A 129 9.00 -0.97 12.32
N THR A 130 8.90 0.30 11.98
CA THR A 130 9.74 1.35 12.56
C THR A 130 8.93 2.35 13.36
N ASN A 131 9.57 2.92 14.39
CA ASN A 131 9.04 4.04 15.16
C ASN A 131 8.89 5.28 14.24
N GLU A 132 8.02 6.20 14.64
CA GLU A 132 7.78 7.45 13.89
C GLU A 132 7.36 7.22 12.43
N THR A 133 6.80 6.06 12.16
CA THR A 133 6.24 5.69 10.86
C THR A 133 4.77 5.35 11.03
N MET A 134 3.95 5.93 10.18
CA MET A 134 2.52 5.61 10.08
C MET A 134 2.22 5.31 8.63
N ILE A 135 1.63 4.16 8.36
CA ILE A 135 1.26 3.75 7.01
C ILE A 135 -0.24 3.57 6.94
N GLY A 136 -0.88 4.27 6.02
CA GLY A 136 -2.32 4.20 5.77
C GLY A 136 -2.62 3.42 4.51
N LEU A 137 -3.61 2.55 4.60
CA LEU A 137 -4.15 1.83 3.45
C LEU A 137 -5.46 2.50 3.05
N LEU A 138 -5.50 3.01 1.82
CA LEU A 138 -6.60 3.83 1.31
C LEU A 138 -7.53 3.06 0.39
N GLY A 139 -7.04 2.03 -0.28
CA GLY A 139 -7.86 1.24 -1.19
C GLY A 139 -7.18 -0.03 -1.64
N ILE A 140 -8.01 -1.03 -1.95
CA ILE A 140 -7.59 -2.31 -2.52
C ILE A 140 -8.50 -2.62 -3.69
N THR A 141 -7.91 -2.98 -4.81
CA THR A 141 -8.65 -3.42 -6.00
C THR A 141 -8.06 -4.74 -6.50
N VAL A 142 -8.90 -5.74 -6.68
CA VAL A 142 -8.49 -6.99 -7.32
C VAL A 142 -8.79 -6.89 -8.81
N LEU A 143 -7.76 -7.02 -9.62
CA LEU A 143 -7.87 -6.91 -11.06
C LEU A 143 -8.07 -8.29 -11.68
N GLN A 144 -9.15 -8.43 -12.43
CA GLN A 144 -9.49 -9.65 -13.13
C GLN A 144 -8.64 -9.84 -14.39
N ALA A 145 -8.64 -11.06 -14.92
CA ALA A 145 -8.04 -11.32 -16.21
C ALA A 145 -8.74 -10.49 -17.29
N GLU A 146 -7.96 -9.90 -18.19
CA GLU A 146 -8.52 -9.33 -19.42
C GLU A 146 -9.14 -10.47 -20.23
N LYS A 147 -10.36 -10.23 -20.67
CA LYS A 147 -11.04 -11.16 -21.57
C LYS A 147 -10.55 -11.00 -22.99
#